data_00c4088d41b5b06e2f8b2abd6f4bacc6
#
_entry.id   00c4088d41b5b06e2f8b2abd6f4bacc6
#
_cell.length_a   1.000
_cell.length_b   1.000
_cell.length_c   1.000
_cell.angle_alpha   90.00
_cell.angle_beta   90.00
_cell.angle_gamma   90.00
#
_symmetry.space_group_name_H-M   'P 1'
#
loop_
_entity.id
_entity.type
_entity.pdbx_description
1 polymer ?
#
loop_
_entity_poly.entity_id
_entity_poly.type
_entity_poly.pdbx_seq_one_letter_code
_entity_poly.pdbx_strand_id
1 'polypeptide(L)'
;MRRSKFKRPCKVLIFNGARVLVAIVRSLHCAAELTHENKSAIHNCCTGKSVHSGAYYYRQLHPDILLEMDDLDKLTLKEYDDLCGIKRKYISTRKMAHIRQRVKDRQRVKIATSHQEMN
;
A
#
# COMPACT_ATOMS: atom_id res chain seq x y z
N MET A 1 -10.76 18.72 -26.30
CA MET A 1 -10.73 19.09 -24.88
C MET A 1 -9.29 19.33 -24.45
N ARG A 2 -9.07 20.42 -23.78
CA ARG A 2 -7.75 20.70 -23.28
C ARG A 2 -7.41 19.78 -22.10
N ARG A 3 -6.30 19.10 -22.19
CA ARG A 3 -5.83 18.27 -21.09
C ARG A 3 -5.10 19.14 -20.07
N SER A 4 -5.41 18.96 -18.81
CA SER A 4 -4.69 19.62 -17.74
C SER A 4 -3.24 19.16 -17.71
N LYS A 5 -2.32 20.08 -17.46
CA LYS A 5 -0.91 19.74 -17.24
C LYS A 5 -0.72 18.94 -15.97
N PHE A 6 -1.63 19.08 -15.03
CA PHE A 6 -1.58 18.37 -13.74
C PHE A 6 -2.52 17.18 -13.81
N LYS A 7 -1.98 15.98 -13.70
CA LYS A 7 -2.79 14.80 -13.60
C LYS A 7 -3.49 14.82 -12.24
N ARG A 8 -4.77 14.45 -12.24
CA ARG A 8 -5.46 14.28 -10.98
C ARG A 8 -4.77 13.16 -10.20
N PRO A 9 -4.51 13.35 -8.90
CA PRO A 9 -3.94 12.29 -8.09
C PRO A 9 -4.87 11.09 -8.12
N CYS A 10 -4.31 9.91 -8.42
CA CYS A 10 -5.07 8.67 -8.33
C CYS A 10 -5.07 8.20 -6.89
N LYS A 11 -6.23 7.79 -6.41
CA LYS A 11 -6.34 7.19 -5.08
C LYS A 11 -5.54 5.89 -5.05
N VAL A 12 -4.91 5.63 -3.92
CA VAL A 12 -4.12 4.43 -3.71
C VAL A 12 -4.76 3.60 -2.61
N LEU A 13 -4.92 2.32 -2.89
CA LEU A 13 -5.46 1.35 -1.96
C LEU A 13 -4.31 0.63 -1.28
N ILE A 14 -4.37 0.53 0.03
CA ILE A 14 -3.33 -0.14 0.82
C ILE A 14 -3.95 -1.39 1.46
N PHE A 15 -3.35 -2.54 1.16
CA PHE A 15 -3.77 -3.83 1.71
C PHE A 15 -2.70 -4.37 2.64
N ASN A 16 -3.09 -4.95 3.75
CA ASN A 16 -2.16 -5.50 4.73
C ASN A 16 -1.61 -6.87 4.29
N GLY A 17 -0.76 -7.48 5.13
CA GLY A 17 -0.18 -8.78 4.85
C GLY A 17 -1.20 -9.91 4.75
N ALA A 18 -2.37 -9.76 5.37
CA ALA A 18 -3.47 -10.69 5.22
C ALA A 18 -4.30 -10.42 3.97
N ARG A 19 -3.88 -9.45 3.13
CA ARG A 19 -4.51 -9.09 1.87
C ARG A 19 -5.89 -8.46 2.03
N VAL A 20 -6.08 -7.72 3.12
CA VAL A 20 -7.32 -7.01 3.40
C VAL A 20 -7.08 -5.51 3.28
N LEU A 21 -8.03 -4.79 2.69
CA LEU A 21 -7.95 -3.34 2.51
C LEU A 21 -7.96 -2.65 3.87
N VAL A 22 -6.91 -1.87 4.15
CA VAL A 22 -6.79 -1.17 5.44
C VAL A 22 -6.80 0.35 5.30
N ALA A 23 -6.54 0.87 4.11
CA ALA A 23 -6.55 2.31 3.90
C ALA A 23 -6.80 2.66 2.44
N ILE A 24 -7.45 3.79 2.24
CA ILE A 24 -7.64 4.42 0.94
C ILE A 24 -7.09 5.82 1.07
N VAL A 25 -6.03 6.13 0.33
CA VAL A 25 -5.39 7.44 0.39
C VAL A 25 -5.50 8.13 -0.97
N ARG A 26 -5.40 9.43 -0.99
CA ARG A 26 -5.66 10.22 -2.19
C ARG A 26 -4.52 10.27 -3.20
N SER A 27 -3.31 9.85 -2.82
CA SER A 27 -2.17 9.92 -3.72
C SER A 27 -1.05 8.99 -3.30
N LEU A 28 -0.09 8.78 -4.21
CA LEU A 28 1.14 8.03 -3.90
C LEU A 28 1.92 8.69 -2.77
N HIS A 29 1.96 10.01 -2.76
CA HIS A 29 2.65 10.77 -1.72
C HIS A 29 2.05 10.47 -0.33
N CYS A 30 0.74 10.50 -0.23
CA CYS A 30 0.04 10.18 1.02
C CYS A 30 0.30 8.73 1.46
N ALA A 31 0.32 7.80 0.51
CA ALA A 31 0.63 6.41 0.81
C ALA A 31 2.05 6.26 1.36
N ALA A 32 3.00 6.95 0.74
CA ALA A 32 4.39 6.93 1.18
C ALA A 32 4.55 7.51 2.60
N GLU A 33 3.88 8.60 2.88
CA GLU A 33 3.91 9.20 4.22
C GLU A 33 3.30 8.28 5.28
N LEU A 34 2.16 7.68 4.96
CA LEU A 34 1.44 6.83 5.89
C LEU A 34 2.22 5.56 6.25
N THR A 35 2.85 4.95 5.25
CA THR A 35 3.53 3.66 5.43
C THR A 35 5.03 3.77 5.62
N HIS A 36 5.59 4.95 5.49
CA HIS A 36 7.04 5.21 5.54
C HIS A 36 7.82 4.44 4.48
N GLU A 37 7.18 4.20 3.34
CA GLU A 37 7.80 3.51 2.22
C GLU A 37 8.13 4.50 1.11
N ASN A 38 9.03 4.08 0.22
CA ASN A 38 9.45 4.89 -0.91
C ASN A 38 8.32 5.02 -1.93
N LYS A 39 8.07 6.23 -2.39
CA LYS A 39 7.02 6.53 -3.37
C LYS A 39 7.19 5.72 -4.66
N SER A 40 8.43 5.60 -5.14
CA SER A 40 8.73 4.81 -6.35
C SER A 40 8.45 3.33 -6.15
N ALA A 41 8.75 2.80 -4.96
CA ALA A 41 8.47 1.41 -4.63
C ALA A 41 6.96 1.14 -4.62
N ILE A 42 6.17 2.08 -4.08
CA ILE A 42 4.71 1.98 -4.07
C ILE A 42 4.17 2.01 -5.50
N HIS A 43 4.68 2.92 -6.32
CA HIS A 43 4.29 3.00 -7.74
C HIS A 43 4.56 1.67 -8.46
N ASN A 44 5.73 1.07 -8.20
CA ASN A 44 6.06 -0.23 -8.79
C ASN A 44 5.08 -1.33 -8.37
N CYS A 45 4.58 -1.28 -7.14
CA CYS A 45 3.54 -2.21 -6.68
C CYS A 45 2.23 -1.98 -7.43
N CYS A 46 1.86 -0.73 -7.66
CA CYS A 46 0.63 -0.39 -8.38
C CYS A 46 0.69 -0.83 -9.84
N THR A 47 1.85 -0.76 -10.47
CA THR A 47 2.03 -1.13 -11.89
C THR A 47 2.30 -2.62 -12.11
N GLY A 48 2.57 -3.36 -11.05
CA GLY A 48 2.85 -4.78 -11.14
C GLY A 48 4.32 -5.15 -11.27
N LYS A 49 5.22 -4.18 -11.24
CA LYS A 49 6.67 -4.45 -11.28
C LYS A 49 7.16 -5.10 -9.99
N SER A 50 6.50 -4.78 -8.90
CA SER A 50 6.81 -5.35 -7.59
C SER A 50 5.56 -5.98 -7.00
N VAL A 51 5.73 -7.03 -6.18
CA VAL A 51 4.60 -7.70 -5.54
C VAL A 51 4.10 -6.90 -4.34
N HIS A 52 5.04 -6.42 -3.52
CA HIS A 52 4.72 -5.67 -2.31
C HIS A 52 5.83 -4.66 -2.02
N SER A 53 5.57 -3.74 -1.09
CA SER A 53 6.61 -2.87 -0.54
C SER A 53 6.46 -2.86 0.98
N GLY A 54 7.53 -3.26 1.69
CA GLY A 54 7.47 -3.42 3.13
C GLY A 54 6.39 -4.42 3.52
N ALA A 55 5.53 -4.06 4.45
CA ALA A 55 4.50 -4.93 5.00
C ALA A 55 3.14 -4.83 4.29
N TYR A 56 3.08 -4.13 3.14
CA TYR A 56 1.82 -3.83 2.48
C TYR A 56 1.84 -4.12 1.00
N TYR A 57 0.63 -4.35 0.47
CA TYR A 57 0.38 -4.34 -0.98
C TYR A 57 -0.29 -3.03 -1.34
N TYR A 58 -0.04 -2.54 -2.56
CA TYR A 58 -0.57 -1.27 -3.03
C TYR A 58 -1.22 -1.44 -4.39
N ARG A 59 -2.35 -0.76 -4.60
CA ARG A 59 -3.04 -0.72 -5.88
C ARG A 59 -3.57 0.68 -6.12
N GLN A 60 -3.62 1.11 -7.37
CA GLN A 60 -4.32 2.32 -7.74
C GLN A 60 -5.80 2.01 -7.87
N LEU A 61 -6.64 2.97 -7.49
CA LEU A 61 -8.08 2.80 -7.64
C LEU A 61 -8.45 2.90 -9.12
N HIS A 62 -9.05 1.82 -9.64
CA HIS A 62 -9.54 1.79 -11.01
C HIS A 62 -10.73 2.76 -11.15
N PRO A 63 -10.77 3.56 -12.23
CA PRO A 63 -11.83 4.59 -12.37
C PRO A 63 -13.25 4.02 -12.44
N ASP A 64 -13.40 2.77 -12.85
CA ASP A 64 -14.71 2.14 -12.97
C ASP A 64 -15.14 1.38 -11.70
N ILE A 65 -14.31 1.38 -10.68
CA ILE A 65 -14.61 0.68 -9.43
C ILE A 65 -14.99 1.69 -8.36
N LEU A 66 -16.18 1.53 -7.81
CA LEU A 66 -16.66 2.35 -6.71
C LEU A 66 -16.41 1.62 -5.40
N LEU A 67 -15.65 2.26 -4.50
CA LEU A 67 -15.40 1.72 -3.17
C LEU A 67 -16.14 2.56 -2.15
N GLU A 68 -16.66 1.87 -1.14
CA GLU A 68 -17.38 2.50 -0.04
C GLU A 68 -16.58 2.34 1.26
N MET A 69 -16.98 3.10 2.27
CA MET A 69 -16.33 3.00 3.59
C MET A 69 -16.42 1.58 4.18
N ASP A 70 -17.50 0.88 3.84
CA ASP A 70 -17.70 -0.49 4.32
C ASP A 70 -16.70 -1.50 3.74
N ASP A 71 -16.03 -1.14 2.65
CA ASP A 71 -15.01 -2.00 2.05
C ASP A 71 -13.72 -2.05 2.88
N LEU A 72 -13.50 -1.06 3.73
CA LEU A 72 -12.38 -1.09 4.67
C LEU A 72 -12.53 -2.29 5.60
N ASP A 73 -11.43 -3.00 5.81
CA ASP A 73 -11.36 -4.22 6.62
C ASP A 73 -12.15 -5.41 6.08
N LYS A 74 -12.75 -5.29 4.89
CA LYS A 74 -13.53 -6.36 4.28
C LYS A 74 -13.04 -6.76 2.89
N LEU A 75 -12.79 -5.78 2.03
CA LEU A 75 -12.36 -6.06 0.66
C LEU A 75 -10.98 -6.71 0.66
N THR A 76 -10.87 -7.84 -0.04
CA THR A 76 -9.58 -8.53 -0.17
C THR A 76 -8.87 -8.10 -1.45
N LEU A 77 -7.55 -8.23 -1.45
CA LEU A 77 -6.71 -7.90 -2.58
C LEU A 77 -7.08 -8.72 -3.81
N LYS A 78 -7.36 -10.01 -3.62
CA LYS A 78 -7.77 -10.88 -4.71
C LYS A 78 -9.10 -10.45 -5.32
N GLU A 79 -10.07 -10.11 -4.47
CA GLU A 79 -11.36 -9.61 -4.94
C GLU A 79 -11.18 -8.33 -5.77
N TYR A 80 -10.34 -7.43 -5.32
CA TYR A 80 -10.06 -6.19 -6.04
C TYR A 80 -9.39 -6.47 -7.38
N ASP A 81 -8.35 -7.33 -7.40
CA ASP A 81 -7.65 -7.67 -8.63
C ASP A 81 -8.58 -8.36 -9.62
N ASP A 82 -9.48 -9.22 -9.13
CA ASP A 82 -10.49 -9.86 -9.97
C ASP A 82 -11.46 -8.84 -10.59
N LEU A 83 -11.86 -7.83 -9.81
CA LEU A 83 -12.70 -6.74 -10.31
C LEU A 83 -12.00 -5.95 -11.40
N CYS A 84 -10.69 -5.76 -11.28
CA CYS A 84 -9.89 -5.08 -12.30
C CYS A 84 -9.60 -5.96 -13.51
N GLY A 85 -9.88 -7.26 -13.42
CA GLY A 85 -9.61 -8.21 -14.51
C GLY A 85 -8.13 -8.50 -14.69
N ILE A 86 -7.32 -8.37 -13.65
CA ILE A 86 -5.88 -8.61 -13.72
C ILE A 86 -5.48 -9.74 -12.79
N LYS A 87 -4.42 -10.44 -13.19
CA LYS A 87 -3.81 -11.47 -12.35
C LYS A 87 -2.52 -10.93 -11.78
N ARG A 88 -2.35 -11.07 -10.47
CA ARG A 88 -1.16 -10.62 -9.76
C ARG A 88 -0.60 -11.73 -8.89
N LYS A 89 0.67 -11.62 -8.58
CA LYS A 89 1.33 -12.54 -7.65
C LYS A 89 1.16 -12.03 -6.23
N TYR A 90 1.13 -12.97 -5.30
CA TYR A 90 1.04 -12.65 -3.88
C TYR A 90 2.10 -13.43 -3.13
N ILE A 91 2.51 -12.90 -1.99
CA ILE A 91 3.41 -13.59 -1.07
C ILE A 91 2.57 -14.27 -0.01
N SER A 92 3.02 -15.40 0.51
CA SER A 92 2.26 -16.11 1.55
C SER A 92 2.05 -15.20 2.76
N THR A 93 0.92 -15.37 3.44
CA THR A 93 0.61 -14.58 4.63
C THR A 93 1.67 -14.77 5.72
N ARG A 94 2.22 -15.97 5.83
CA ARG A 94 3.30 -16.26 6.78
C ARG A 94 4.54 -15.42 6.48
N LYS A 95 4.96 -15.37 5.20
CA LYS A 95 6.12 -14.58 4.79
C LYS A 95 5.88 -13.10 5.02
N MET A 96 4.68 -12.61 4.72
CA MET A 96 4.31 -11.21 4.97
C MET A 96 4.34 -10.88 6.46
N ALA A 97 3.95 -11.82 7.32
CA ALA A 97 4.02 -11.63 8.76
C ALA A 97 5.46 -11.45 9.24
N HIS A 98 6.39 -12.23 8.68
CA HIS A 98 7.82 -12.07 8.99
C HIS A 98 8.35 -10.72 8.53
N ILE A 99 7.96 -10.28 7.34
CA ILE A 99 8.35 -8.96 6.81
C ILE A 99 7.81 -7.85 7.71
N ARG A 100 6.56 -7.96 8.13
CA ARG A 100 5.92 -7.00 9.03
C ARG A 100 6.69 -6.88 10.35
N GLN A 101 7.12 -8.02 10.90
CA GLN A 101 7.87 -8.03 12.15
C GLN A 101 9.21 -7.33 11.99
N ARG A 102 9.92 -7.59 10.88
CA ARG A 102 11.19 -6.91 10.59
C ARG A 102 11.04 -5.40 10.47
N VAL A 103 9.96 -4.95 9.82
CA VAL A 103 9.67 -3.52 9.69
C VAL A 103 9.41 -2.90 11.08
N LYS A 104 8.64 -3.56 11.92
CA LYS A 104 8.38 -3.10 13.28
C LYS A 104 9.67 -3.03 14.10
N ASP A 105 10.52 -4.03 14.02
CA ASP A 105 11.78 -4.07 14.75
C ASP A 105 12.70 -2.93 14.32
N ARG A 106 12.75 -2.66 13.01
CA ARG A 106 13.54 -1.55 12.47
C ARG A 106 13.05 -0.20 13.00
N GLN A 107 11.75 0.01 13.05
CA GLN A 107 11.15 1.23 13.58
C GLN A 107 11.41 1.36 15.07
N ARG A 108 11.34 0.26 15.80
CA ARG A 108 11.62 0.24 17.24
C ARG A 108 13.06 0.66 17.54
N VAL A 109 14.02 0.16 16.76
CA VAL A 109 15.44 0.53 16.91
C VAL A 109 15.63 2.02 16.65
N LYS A 110 14.99 2.56 15.61
CA LYS A 110 15.06 3.99 15.31
C LYS A 110 14.53 4.85 16.46
N ILE A 111 13.40 4.47 17.03
CA ILE A 111 12.82 5.19 18.16
C ILE A 111 13.74 5.14 19.36
N ALA A 112 14.30 3.98 19.68
CA ALA A 112 15.24 3.82 20.79
C ALA A 112 16.48 4.68 20.61
N THR A 113 17.05 4.68 19.41
CA THR A 113 18.24 5.49 19.09
C THR A 113 17.94 6.99 19.25
N SER A 114 16.82 7.45 18.72
CA SER A 114 16.41 8.85 18.84
C SER A 114 16.22 9.25 20.30
N HIS A 115 15.64 8.38 21.10
CA HIS A 115 15.43 8.64 22.54
C HIS A 115 16.74 8.76 23.28
N GLN A 116 17.71 7.90 22.98
CA GLN A 116 19.03 7.95 23.58
C GLN A 116 19.77 9.24 23.23
N GLU A 117 19.63 9.73 22.01
CA GLU A 117 20.28 10.97 21.57
C GLU A 117 19.73 12.19 22.29
N MET A 118 18.51 12.15 22.76
CA MET A 118 17.89 13.25 23.49
C MET A 118 18.36 13.35 24.94
N ASN A 119 19.02 12.35 25.45
CA ASN A 119 19.60 12.34 26.79
C ASN A 119 21.05 12.77 26.75
#